data_2cfa219eeb6cbf997de96d28a856652a
#
_entry.id   2cfa219eeb6cbf997de96d28a856652a
#
_cell.length_a   1.000
_cell.length_b   1.000
_cell.length_c   1.000
_cell.angle_alpha   90.00
_cell.angle_beta   90.00
_cell.angle_gamma   90.00
#
_symmetry.space_group_name_H-M   'P 1'
#
loop_
_entity.id
_entity.type
_entity.pdbx_description
1 polymer ?
#
loop_
_entity_poly.entity_id
_entity_poly.type
_entity_poly.pdbx_seq_one_letter_code
_entity_poly.pdbx_strand_id
1 'polypeptide(L)'
;CKIVGARFYVNIPIGASKVGVCHVKVENGTPYVGDILASKEVPSTVAHWNYVWFDEPYKIDTKTFDGLLPYYDFTPSNMSADAGNPIASSGTWAGTCGALAFGDVDGKHDPNTWAWQPIYIGTDGSNLMIQLIIEKEDGNFILHDLVMGKMAMVPFAKSGNTTGLAFTCHNDGRDNITNVKFGIEVDGEKMGTFTYDQKTAGDAFREITDADNSNIQVGLPIDKDWSIGEHEVTVYPVLVEGKEPEGDLTNDKLTTKFKVYKDNFDRTKNLVEFYACQLSKYTYFADQVLTKTAKAREDDDLAIVSIHGDGQQVNEDGTVEILSDVFTVPEANKLANYSTPSDASAAFNRYFYDNDVINYDKALTVNMAAQKASDQENVVGMLNTIINESAAYYPSFSTVSIDSKLDDATGKLSIKVMGKLINKYQKLIGDDARLTVYLTEDNVRGKQNTGGSIAKPTTHNHVLRKIVTNTLGDALQTNGNSYENDYEIEFDDAWKSKNMHIIAFISRPMKEQEKDGKTALASAMNDLWVDNTNMVAVGDSDLTGISNVINWNEVKEVGRYTIDGQKLNAPTKGINLVKLSNGQTIKVVVK
;
A
#
# COMPACT_ATOMS: atom_id res chain seq x y z
N CYS A 1 -22.69 31.57 19.00
CA CYS A 1 -23.10 30.52 18.06
C CYS A 1 -24.41 29.87 18.50
N LYS A 2 -25.19 29.38 17.54
CA LYS A 2 -26.42 28.62 17.78
C LYS A 2 -26.38 27.34 16.98
N ILE A 3 -26.93 26.26 17.53
CA ILE A 3 -27.22 25.04 16.78
C ILE A 3 -28.61 25.23 16.15
N VAL A 4 -28.65 25.26 14.83
CA VAL A 4 -29.87 25.58 14.07
C VAL A 4 -30.47 24.36 13.39
N GLY A 5 -29.74 23.23 13.36
CA GLY A 5 -30.20 22.02 12.72
C GLY A 5 -29.22 20.89 12.87
N ALA A 6 -29.46 19.82 12.12
CA ALA A 6 -28.57 18.68 11.98
C ALA A 6 -28.64 18.10 10.57
N ARG A 7 -27.57 17.45 10.13
CA ARG A 7 -27.58 16.55 8.96
C ARG A 7 -27.18 15.15 9.38
N PHE A 8 -27.78 14.16 8.74
CA PHE A 8 -27.52 12.75 9.04
C PHE A 8 -27.70 11.89 7.80
N TYR A 9 -26.87 10.86 7.69
CA TYR A 9 -26.87 9.97 6.54
C TYR A 9 -27.71 8.72 6.83
N VAL A 10 -28.57 8.36 5.89
CA VAL A 10 -29.44 7.20 5.97
C VAL A 10 -29.15 6.28 4.79
N ASN A 11 -28.84 5.02 5.06
CA ASN A 11 -28.63 3.99 4.02
C ASN A 11 -29.95 3.54 3.39
N ILE A 12 -30.98 3.42 4.21
CA ILE A 12 -32.31 2.91 3.81
C ILE A 12 -33.35 3.93 4.31
N PRO A 13 -34.19 4.49 3.42
CA PRO A 13 -35.24 5.43 3.82
C PRO A 13 -36.14 4.84 4.91
N ILE A 14 -36.40 5.61 5.92
CA ILE A 14 -37.33 5.27 6.99
C ILE A 14 -38.43 6.33 7.10
N GLY A 15 -39.56 5.92 7.66
CA GLY A 15 -40.68 6.81 7.97
C GLY A 15 -40.36 7.80 9.10
N ALA A 16 -41.40 8.19 9.84
CA ALA A 16 -41.29 9.18 10.89
C ALA A 16 -40.14 8.87 11.87
N SER A 17 -39.29 9.88 12.07
CA SER A 17 -38.12 9.84 12.96
C SER A 17 -37.97 11.21 13.62
N LYS A 18 -37.06 11.34 14.58
CA LYS A 18 -36.78 12.57 15.28
C LYS A 18 -35.28 12.80 15.36
N VAL A 19 -34.85 13.99 15.07
CA VAL A 19 -33.44 14.39 15.12
C VAL A 19 -33.26 15.57 16.04
N GLY A 20 -32.17 15.61 16.80
CA GLY A 20 -31.94 16.68 17.71
C GLY A 20 -30.55 16.72 18.31
N VAL A 21 -30.39 17.56 19.30
CA VAL A 21 -29.19 17.70 20.12
C VAL A 21 -29.57 17.64 21.59
N CYS A 22 -28.78 16.95 22.39
CA CYS A 22 -28.94 16.87 23.81
C CYS A 22 -27.64 17.21 24.57
N HIS A 23 -27.78 17.49 25.84
CA HIS A 23 -26.67 17.62 26.76
C HIS A 23 -25.92 16.28 26.91
N VAL A 24 -24.61 16.36 27.04
CA VAL A 24 -23.80 15.30 27.66
C VAL A 24 -23.34 15.81 29.01
N LYS A 25 -23.63 15.09 30.07
CA LYS A 25 -23.12 15.32 31.42
C LYS A 25 -22.11 14.25 31.76
N VAL A 26 -21.01 14.61 32.40
CA VAL A 26 -19.98 13.66 32.82
C VAL A 26 -20.01 13.56 34.35
N GLU A 27 -20.40 12.40 34.88
CA GLU A 27 -20.41 12.11 36.32
C GLU A 27 -19.40 10.99 36.59
N ASN A 28 -18.41 11.26 37.45
CA ASN A 28 -17.35 10.29 37.77
C ASN A 28 -16.61 9.74 36.54
N GLY A 29 -16.43 10.55 35.50
CA GLY A 29 -15.79 10.15 34.26
C GLY A 29 -16.68 9.35 33.28
N THR A 30 -17.96 9.15 33.62
CA THR A 30 -18.92 8.46 32.75
C THR A 30 -19.85 9.48 32.09
N PRO A 31 -19.98 9.49 30.76
CA PRO A 31 -20.91 10.36 30.05
C PRO A 31 -22.36 9.87 30.19
N TYR A 32 -23.26 10.80 30.44
CA TYR A 32 -24.72 10.56 30.49
C TYR A 32 -25.41 11.50 29.51
N VAL A 33 -26.46 11.01 28.86
CA VAL A 33 -27.34 11.84 28.05
C VAL A 33 -28.23 12.67 28.97
N GLY A 34 -28.14 13.98 28.82
CA GLY A 34 -28.95 14.95 29.57
C GLY A 34 -30.20 15.40 28.80
N ASP A 35 -30.62 16.64 29.08
CA ASP A 35 -31.85 17.21 28.50
C ASP A 35 -31.71 17.39 26.98
N ILE A 36 -32.82 17.21 26.26
CA ILE A 36 -32.95 17.58 24.86
C ILE A 36 -32.99 19.11 24.75
N LEU A 37 -32.03 19.66 23.98
CA LEU A 37 -31.85 21.11 23.84
C LEU A 37 -32.59 21.68 22.62
N ALA A 38 -32.62 20.92 21.54
CA ALA A 38 -33.41 21.21 20.35
C ALA A 38 -33.71 19.91 19.61
N SER A 39 -34.85 19.86 18.94
CA SER A 39 -35.20 18.67 18.12
C SER A 39 -36.23 19.01 17.06
N LYS A 40 -36.32 18.13 16.04
CA LYS A 40 -37.31 18.22 14.97
C LYS A 40 -37.82 16.85 14.58
N GLU A 41 -39.12 16.71 14.39
CA GLU A 41 -39.74 15.56 13.76
C GLU A 41 -39.43 15.56 12.25
N VAL A 42 -39.06 14.40 11.74
CA VAL A 42 -38.75 14.14 10.34
C VAL A 42 -39.75 13.13 9.80
N PRO A 43 -40.74 13.54 9.02
CA PRO A 43 -41.81 12.65 8.59
C PRO A 43 -41.36 11.56 7.59
N SER A 44 -40.30 11.80 6.86
CA SER A 44 -39.69 10.83 5.94
C SER A 44 -38.22 11.19 5.67
N THR A 45 -37.41 10.18 5.34
CA THR A 45 -36.00 10.34 4.96
C THR A 45 -35.76 9.84 3.54
N VAL A 46 -34.63 10.25 2.96
CA VAL A 46 -34.09 9.71 1.71
C VAL A 46 -32.81 8.92 1.98
N ALA A 47 -32.48 7.94 1.14
CA ALA A 47 -31.21 7.21 1.23
C ALA A 47 -30.08 8.13 0.76
N HIS A 48 -29.58 8.95 1.61
CA HIS A 48 -28.48 9.92 1.45
C HIS A 48 -28.43 10.83 2.68
N TRP A 49 -27.69 11.96 2.60
CA TRP A 49 -27.74 13.02 3.58
C TRP A 49 -29.14 13.66 3.64
N ASN A 50 -29.66 13.78 4.88
CA ASN A 50 -30.92 14.45 5.19
C ASN A 50 -30.59 15.67 6.04
N TYR A 51 -31.17 16.81 5.69
CA TYR A 51 -30.97 18.09 6.39
C TYR A 51 -32.23 18.46 7.16
N VAL A 52 -32.07 18.82 8.42
CA VAL A 52 -33.18 19.18 9.32
C VAL A 52 -32.87 20.47 10.03
N TRP A 53 -33.77 21.42 9.92
CA TRP A 53 -33.66 22.73 10.57
C TRP A 53 -34.58 22.75 11.79
N PHE A 54 -34.05 23.13 12.96
CA PHE A 54 -34.83 23.22 14.20
C PHE A 54 -35.72 24.43 14.21
N ASP A 55 -36.97 24.28 14.67
CA ASP A 55 -37.91 25.41 14.80
C ASP A 55 -37.43 26.43 15.85
N GLU A 56 -36.77 25.93 16.90
CA GLU A 56 -36.19 26.74 17.98
C GLU A 56 -34.69 26.39 18.09
N PRO A 57 -33.81 27.22 17.48
CA PRO A 57 -32.37 27.03 17.57
C PRO A 57 -31.86 27.13 19.01
N TYR A 58 -30.93 26.23 19.37
CA TYR A 58 -30.27 26.24 20.67
C TYR A 58 -29.07 27.17 20.69
N LYS A 59 -29.06 28.17 21.57
CA LYS A 59 -27.89 29.01 21.79
C LYS A 59 -26.87 28.26 22.65
N ILE A 60 -25.66 28.04 22.12
CA ILE A 60 -24.60 27.30 22.81
C ILE A 60 -24.17 28.09 24.05
N ASP A 61 -24.25 27.45 25.23
CA ASP A 61 -23.73 27.96 26.48
C ASP A 61 -22.64 27.04 27.00
N THR A 62 -21.37 27.40 26.70
CA THR A 62 -20.18 26.61 27.06
C THR A 62 -19.87 26.63 28.56
N LYS A 63 -20.66 27.30 29.39
CA LYS A 63 -20.44 27.37 30.83
C LYS A 63 -21.26 26.38 31.64
N THR A 64 -22.24 25.76 31.06
CA THR A 64 -23.26 24.98 31.77
C THR A 64 -23.35 23.52 31.35
N PHE A 65 -22.51 23.04 30.42
CA PHE A 65 -22.52 21.63 29.98
C PHE A 65 -21.13 21.07 29.73
N ASP A 66 -21.00 19.77 29.89
CA ASP A 66 -19.75 19.04 29.62
C ASP A 66 -19.58 18.71 28.14
N GLY A 67 -20.67 18.66 27.37
CA GLY A 67 -20.66 18.42 25.92
C GLY A 67 -22.05 18.43 25.29
N LEU A 68 -22.04 18.33 23.97
CA LEU A 68 -23.23 18.23 23.12
C LEU A 68 -23.21 16.91 22.35
N LEU A 69 -24.35 16.25 22.25
CA LEU A 69 -24.52 15.01 21.51
C LEU A 69 -25.66 15.19 20.50
N PRO A 70 -25.37 15.10 19.18
CA PRO A 70 -26.43 14.93 18.21
C PRO A 70 -27.08 13.55 18.40
N TYR A 71 -28.38 13.48 18.25
CA TYR A 71 -29.09 12.22 18.33
C TYR A 71 -30.10 12.07 17.20
N TYR A 72 -30.38 10.84 16.89
CA TYR A 72 -31.34 10.42 15.91
C TYR A 72 -32.22 9.31 16.52
N ASP A 73 -33.52 9.58 16.63
CA ASP A 73 -34.52 8.67 17.20
C ASP A 73 -35.42 8.14 16.08
N PHE A 74 -35.46 6.84 15.93
CA PHE A 74 -36.37 6.14 15.02
C PHE A 74 -36.96 4.92 15.71
N THR A 75 -38.22 4.67 15.45
CA THR A 75 -38.92 3.51 16.02
C THR A 75 -38.76 2.31 15.09
N PRO A 76 -38.33 1.15 15.60
CA PRO A 76 -38.23 -0.10 14.84
C PRO A 76 -39.51 -0.52 14.12
N SER A 77 -40.70 -0.09 14.60
CA SER A 77 -41.98 -0.34 13.95
C SER A 77 -42.13 0.28 12.56
N ASN A 78 -41.25 1.21 12.20
CA ASN A 78 -41.20 1.85 10.87
C ASN A 78 -40.31 1.09 9.88
N MET A 79 -39.70 -0.01 10.29
CA MET A 79 -38.79 -0.83 9.51
C MET A 79 -39.38 -2.22 9.28
N SER A 80 -39.16 -2.80 8.09
CA SER A 80 -39.36 -4.22 7.88
C SER A 80 -38.24 -5.01 8.57
N ALA A 81 -38.51 -6.22 9.02
CA ALA A 81 -37.49 -7.09 9.64
C ALA A 81 -36.31 -7.39 8.72
N ASP A 82 -36.49 -7.24 7.41
CA ASP A 82 -35.47 -7.48 6.38
C ASP A 82 -34.76 -6.20 5.89
N ALA A 83 -35.05 -5.03 6.47
CA ALA A 83 -34.61 -3.75 5.95
C ALA A 83 -33.13 -3.41 6.21
N GLY A 84 -32.40 -4.23 6.98
CA GLY A 84 -31.03 -3.92 7.35
C GLY A 84 -30.92 -2.70 8.29
N ASN A 85 -29.71 -2.23 8.56
CA ASN A 85 -29.47 -1.06 9.41
C ASN A 85 -29.62 0.24 8.61
N PRO A 86 -30.59 1.12 8.96
CA PRO A 86 -30.79 2.39 8.23
C PRO A 86 -29.70 3.42 8.54
N ILE A 87 -29.00 3.31 9.68
CA ILE A 87 -28.03 4.28 10.13
C ILE A 87 -26.69 3.99 9.45
N ALA A 88 -26.11 5.00 8.81
CA ALA A 88 -24.76 4.91 8.28
C ALA A 88 -23.73 5.20 9.36
N SER A 89 -22.59 4.54 9.27
CA SER A 89 -21.42 4.79 10.08
C SER A 89 -20.22 5.11 9.19
N SER A 90 -19.35 6.00 9.66
CA SER A 90 -18.05 6.23 9.02
C SER A 90 -17.05 5.15 9.43
N GLY A 91 -16.12 4.79 8.57
CA GLY A 91 -15.04 3.85 8.88
C GLY A 91 -13.95 4.42 9.80
N THR A 92 -14.12 5.63 10.33
CA THR A 92 -13.10 6.30 11.15
C THR A 92 -13.53 6.37 12.62
N TRP A 93 -12.64 5.94 13.51
CA TRP A 93 -12.79 6.03 14.95
C TRP A 93 -12.31 7.39 15.46
N ALA A 94 -13.13 8.10 16.22
CA ALA A 94 -12.78 9.41 16.80
C ALA A 94 -12.74 9.40 18.33
N GLY A 95 -12.33 8.32 18.98
CA GLY A 95 -12.16 8.29 20.43
C GLY A 95 -12.82 7.11 21.15
N THR A 96 -12.98 7.23 22.46
CA THR A 96 -13.39 6.13 23.36
C THR A 96 -14.87 5.81 23.38
N CYS A 97 -15.73 6.59 22.74
CA CYS A 97 -17.18 6.37 22.68
C CYS A 97 -17.71 6.77 21.31
N GLY A 98 -17.93 5.79 20.42
CA GLY A 98 -18.41 6.04 19.06
C GLY A 98 -19.89 6.43 18.99
N ALA A 99 -20.73 5.87 19.82
CA ALA A 99 -22.15 6.17 19.91
C ALA A 99 -22.79 5.66 21.20
N LEU A 100 -23.92 6.25 21.57
CA LEU A 100 -24.80 5.76 22.60
C LEU A 100 -26.14 5.36 21.98
N ALA A 101 -26.65 4.20 22.33
CA ALA A 101 -27.99 3.76 21.96
C ALA A 101 -28.89 3.69 23.18
N PHE A 102 -30.12 4.17 23.02
CA PHE A 102 -31.20 3.95 23.99
C PHE A 102 -32.06 2.79 23.54
N GLY A 103 -32.12 1.74 24.31
CA GLY A 103 -32.86 0.56 23.92
C GLY A 103 -32.93 -0.52 25.00
N ASP A 104 -33.40 -1.67 24.58
CA ASP A 104 -33.59 -2.87 25.41
C ASP A 104 -32.23 -3.46 25.81
N VAL A 105 -31.80 -3.15 27.04
CA VAL A 105 -30.50 -3.60 27.58
C VAL A 105 -30.57 -4.94 28.29
N ASP A 106 -31.78 -5.40 28.64
CA ASP A 106 -31.98 -6.64 29.40
C ASP A 106 -32.70 -7.76 28.60
N GLY A 107 -33.02 -7.51 27.34
CA GLY A 107 -33.68 -8.46 26.43
C GLY A 107 -35.14 -8.79 26.78
N LYS A 108 -35.77 -8.02 27.66
CA LYS A 108 -37.14 -8.27 28.11
C LYS A 108 -38.23 -7.59 27.28
N HIS A 109 -37.81 -6.71 26.35
CA HIS A 109 -38.70 -5.91 25.50
C HIS A 109 -39.70 -5.04 26.28
N ASP A 110 -39.35 -4.66 27.53
CA ASP A 110 -40.14 -3.74 28.35
C ASP A 110 -39.55 -2.32 28.21
N PRO A 111 -40.26 -1.38 27.58
CA PRO A 111 -39.76 0.01 27.40
C PRO A 111 -39.42 0.74 28.71
N ASN A 112 -39.97 0.27 29.86
CA ASN A 112 -39.65 0.86 31.16
C ASN A 112 -38.24 0.48 31.68
N THR A 113 -37.62 -0.54 31.09
CA THR A 113 -36.27 -1.00 31.44
C THR A 113 -35.21 -0.52 30.44
N TRP A 114 -35.59 0.18 29.39
CA TRP A 114 -34.67 0.70 28.39
C TRP A 114 -33.72 1.73 29.00
N ALA A 115 -32.45 1.66 28.59
CA ALA A 115 -31.44 2.56 29.09
C ALA A 115 -30.43 2.95 27.98
N TRP A 116 -29.70 4.02 28.20
CA TRP A 116 -28.57 4.38 27.37
C TRP A 116 -27.39 3.45 27.60
N GLN A 117 -26.83 2.92 26.52
CA GLN A 117 -25.64 2.08 26.56
C GLN A 117 -24.69 2.44 25.43
N PRO A 118 -23.36 2.33 25.63
CA PRO A 118 -22.42 2.44 24.54
C PRO A 118 -22.67 1.36 23.50
N ILE A 119 -22.66 1.74 22.23
CA ILE A 119 -22.68 0.78 21.12
C ILE A 119 -21.34 0.83 20.40
N TYR A 120 -20.82 -0.35 20.09
CA TYR A 120 -19.67 -0.52 19.24
C TYR A 120 -20.17 -0.86 17.84
N ILE A 121 -19.90 0.02 16.88
CA ILE A 121 -20.29 -0.16 15.49
C ILE A 121 -19.08 -0.74 14.76
N GLY A 122 -19.18 -2.00 14.34
CA GLY A 122 -18.09 -2.74 13.72
C GLY A 122 -17.02 -3.22 14.72
N THR A 123 -16.01 -3.91 14.21
CA THR A 123 -14.89 -4.45 15.02
C THR A 123 -13.88 -3.36 15.45
N ASP A 124 -13.81 -2.26 14.72
CA ASP A 124 -12.77 -1.22 14.89
C ASP A 124 -13.34 0.11 15.42
N GLY A 125 -14.63 0.13 15.75
CA GLY A 125 -15.35 1.35 16.14
C GLY A 125 -15.61 2.27 14.95
N SER A 126 -16.81 2.84 14.90
CA SER A 126 -17.20 3.78 13.85
C SER A 126 -18.04 4.89 14.46
N ASN A 127 -18.00 6.08 13.87
CA ASN A 127 -18.90 7.16 14.25
C ASN A 127 -20.20 7.07 13.47
N LEU A 128 -21.32 7.39 14.10
CA LEU A 128 -22.57 7.63 13.37
C LEU A 128 -22.42 8.86 12.47
N MET A 129 -22.91 8.76 11.24
CA MET A 129 -22.88 9.86 10.28
C MET A 129 -23.99 10.85 10.58
N ILE A 130 -23.81 11.64 11.65
CA ILE A 130 -24.69 12.72 12.07
C ILE A 130 -23.85 13.93 12.51
N GLN A 131 -24.23 15.13 12.06
CA GLN A 131 -23.51 16.37 12.31
C GLN A 131 -24.49 17.50 12.68
N LEU A 132 -24.05 18.41 13.54
CA LEU A 132 -24.84 19.59 13.91
C LEU A 132 -24.55 20.74 12.93
N ILE A 133 -25.58 21.50 12.59
CA ILE A 133 -25.46 22.70 11.77
C ILE A 133 -25.41 23.92 12.71
N ILE A 134 -24.33 24.69 12.62
CA ILE A 134 -24.04 25.81 13.53
C ILE A 134 -24.13 27.12 12.76
N GLU A 135 -24.88 28.09 13.33
CA GLU A 135 -24.93 29.46 12.88
C GLU A 135 -23.98 30.34 13.72
N LYS A 136 -23.16 31.15 13.08
CA LYS A 136 -22.26 32.12 13.74
C LYS A 136 -23.05 33.15 14.55
N GLU A 137 -22.39 33.87 15.47
CA GLU A 137 -23.02 34.89 16.31
C GLU A 137 -23.59 36.10 15.53
N ASP A 138 -23.02 36.39 14.37
CA ASP A 138 -23.48 37.42 13.44
C ASP A 138 -24.69 36.99 12.58
N GLY A 139 -25.19 35.77 12.78
CA GLY A 139 -26.30 35.20 12.02
C GLY A 139 -25.89 34.63 10.66
N ASN A 140 -24.60 34.59 10.35
CA ASN A 140 -24.09 34.01 9.10
C ASN A 140 -23.69 32.53 9.27
N PHE A 141 -23.82 31.77 8.21
CA PHE A 141 -23.28 30.44 8.10
C PHE A 141 -21.83 30.49 7.61
N ILE A 142 -21.07 29.45 7.90
CA ILE A 142 -19.89 29.12 7.12
C ILE A 142 -20.41 28.63 5.76
N LEU A 143 -20.14 29.39 4.70
CA LEU A 143 -20.64 29.02 3.38
C LEU A 143 -19.81 27.93 2.74
N HIS A 144 -18.50 28.03 2.87
CA HIS A 144 -17.53 27.16 2.23
C HIS A 144 -16.42 26.82 3.21
N ASP A 145 -16.42 25.60 3.72
CA ASP A 145 -15.41 25.06 4.63
C ASP A 145 -14.73 23.88 3.92
N LEU A 146 -13.63 24.16 3.26
CA LEU A 146 -12.93 23.16 2.46
C LEU A 146 -12.10 22.26 3.36
N VAL A 147 -12.43 21.00 3.43
CA VAL A 147 -11.69 19.98 4.16
C VAL A 147 -10.83 19.17 3.20
N MET A 148 -9.53 19.16 3.43
CA MET A 148 -8.58 18.35 2.64
C MET A 148 -8.59 16.91 3.14
N GLY A 149 -8.81 15.94 2.24
CA GLY A 149 -8.97 14.52 2.57
C GLY A 149 -7.67 13.75 2.52
N LYS A 150 -7.41 13.05 1.42
CA LYS A 150 -6.22 12.22 1.24
C LYS A 150 -5.39 12.71 0.07
N MET A 151 -4.07 12.46 0.13
CA MET A 151 -3.15 12.79 -0.94
C MET A 151 -2.38 11.54 -1.39
N ALA A 152 -2.28 11.37 -2.70
CA ALA A 152 -1.51 10.31 -3.33
C ALA A 152 -0.43 10.92 -4.24
N MET A 153 0.79 10.44 -4.08
CA MET A 153 1.93 10.76 -4.91
C MET A 153 2.84 9.55 -5.04
N VAL A 154 3.52 9.42 -6.18
CA VAL A 154 4.51 8.36 -6.34
C VAL A 154 5.62 8.51 -5.29
N PRO A 155 6.11 7.42 -4.70
CA PRO A 155 7.17 7.49 -3.69
C PRO A 155 8.51 7.98 -4.26
N PHE A 156 8.73 7.81 -5.58
CA PHE A 156 9.93 8.25 -6.29
C PHE A 156 9.59 9.03 -7.54
N ALA A 157 10.10 10.25 -7.65
CA ALA A 157 9.91 11.13 -8.79
C ALA A 157 11.25 11.40 -9.50
N LYS A 158 11.26 11.26 -10.84
CA LYS A 158 12.47 11.47 -11.63
C LYS A 158 12.72 12.95 -11.87
N SER A 159 13.91 13.40 -11.55
CA SER A 159 14.39 14.77 -11.78
C SER A 159 14.25 15.18 -13.27
N GLY A 160 13.69 16.34 -13.49
CA GLY A 160 13.44 16.89 -14.82
C GLY A 160 12.16 16.40 -15.49
N ASN A 161 11.38 15.53 -14.86
CA ASN A 161 10.07 15.08 -15.32
C ASN A 161 8.94 15.81 -14.59
N THR A 162 7.71 15.61 -15.04
CA THR A 162 6.51 15.96 -14.30
C THR A 162 5.90 14.68 -13.73
N THR A 163 5.52 14.70 -12.46
CA THR A 163 4.85 13.60 -11.79
C THR A 163 3.41 13.96 -11.45
N GLY A 164 2.54 12.95 -11.33
CA GLY A 164 1.16 13.13 -10.89
C GLY A 164 1.08 13.33 -9.38
N LEU A 165 0.27 14.28 -8.96
CA LEU A 165 -0.15 14.51 -7.59
C LEU A 165 -1.67 14.49 -7.59
N ALA A 166 -2.28 13.64 -6.78
CA ALA A 166 -3.72 13.52 -6.65
C ALA A 166 -4.13 13.72 -5.18
N PHE A 167 -5.28 14.33 -4.95
CA PHE A 167 -5.81 14.47 -3.61
C PHE A 167 -7.34 14.58 -3.63
N THR A 168 -7.95 14.28 -2.50
CA THR A 168 -9.38 14.42 -2.29
C THR A 168 -9.68 15.59 -1.37
N CYS A 169 -10.87 16.12 -1.47
CA CYS A 169 -11.40 17.13 -0.56
C CYS A 169 -12.94 17.06 -0.54
N HIS A 170 -13.53 17.57 0.52
CA HIS A 170 -14.97 17.79 0.65
C HIS A 170 -15.26 19.14 1.29
N ASN A 171 -16.52 19.50 1.41
CA ASN A 171 -16.95 20.78 1.93
C ASN A 171 -17.88 20.57 3.13
N ASP A 172 -17.50 21.05 4.29
CA ASP A 172 -18.34 21.08 5.50
C ASP A 172 -19.17 22.36 5.63
N GLY A 173 -18.99 23.31 4.69
CA GLY A 173 -19.81 24.49 4.58
C GLY A 173 -21.19 24.21 4.00
N ARG A 174 -22.05 25.25 3.99
CA ARG A 174 -23.44 25.13 3.54
C ARG A 174 -23.60 24.99 2.03
N ASP A 175 -22.83 25.75 1.27
CA ASP A 175 -23.00 25.91 -0.18
C ASP A 175 -21.89 25.14 -0.91
N ASN A 176 -22.22 24.40 -1.97
CA ASN A 176 -21.22 23.66 -2.76
C ASN A 176 -20.13 24.59 -3.29
N ILE A 177 -18.91 24.06 -3.38
CA ILE A 177 -17.76 24.79 -3.90
C ILE A 177 -17.58 24.45 -5.38
N THR A 178 -17.52 25.48 -6.22
CA THR A 178 -17.38 25.37 -7.68
C THR A 178 -16.05 25.90 -8.20
N ASN A 179 -15.31 26.63 -7.36
CA ASN A 179 -14.02 27.21 -7.72
C ASN A 179 -13.06 27.22 -6.53
N VAL A 180 -11.92 26.57 -6.68
CA VAL A 180 -10.84 26.64 -5.69
C VAL A 180 -9.52 26.94 -6.40
N LYS A 181 -8.79 27.90 -5.86
CA LYS A 181 -7.40 28.13 -6.21
C LYS A 181 -6.50 27.47 -5.18
N PHE A 182 -5.81 26.40 -5.57
CA PHE A 182 -4.86 25.68 -4.71
C PHE A 182 -3.45 26.23 -4.87
N GLY A 183 -2.69 26.20 -3.79
CA GLY A 183 -1.23 26.41 -3.76
C GLY A 183 -0.50 25.09 -3.57
N ILE A 184 0.70 25.01 -4.13
CA ILE A 184 1.63 23.92 -3.93
C ILE A 184 2.93 24.47 -3.39
N GLU A 185 3.45 23.85 -2.33
CA GLU A 185 4.79 24.11 -1.78
C GLU A 185 5.59 22.82 -1.79
N VAL A 186 6.90 22.92 -2.02
CA VAL A 186 7.85 21.82 -1.85
C VAL A 186 8.96 22.31 -0.94
N ASP A 187 9.22 21.57 0.14
CA ASP A 187 10.19 21.95 1.18
C ASP A 187 9.95 23.37 1.75
N GLY A 188 8.68 23.80 1.79
CA GLY A 188 8.28 25.13 2.22
C GLY A 188 8.42 26.23 1.18
N GLU A 189 8.96 25.93 0.00
CA GLU A 189 9.08 26.88 -1.11
C GLU A 189 7.86 26.79 -2.02
N LYS A 190 7.28 27.96 -2.37
CA LYS A 190 6.08 28.04 -3.22
C LYS A 190 6.42 27.66 -4.66
N MET A 191 5.78 26.61 -5.16
CA MET A 191 5.93 26.15 -6.54
C MET A 191 4.95 26.83 -7.50
N GLY A 192 3.87 27.34 -7.01
CA GLY A 192 2.83 27.98 -7.80
C GLY A 192 1.41 27.73 -7.32
N THR A 193 0.46 28.09 -8.15
CA THR A 193 -0.98 27.85 -7.87
C THR A 193 -1.65 27.32 -9.12
N PHE A 194 -2.71 26.55 -8.93
CA PHE A 194 -3.62 26.14 -10.01
C PHE A 194 -5.08 26.33 -9.57
N THR A 195 -5.97 26.41 -10.53
CA THR A 195 -7.41 26.58 -10.27
C THR A 195 -8.13 25.27 -10.63
N TYR A 196 -9.03 24.83 -9.77
CA TYR A 196 -9.97 23.75 -10.00
C TYR A 196 -11.36 24.32 -10.14
N ASP A 197 -11.88 24.35 -11.35
CA ASP A 197 -13.21 24.79 -11.74
C ASP A 197 -13.64 24.07 -13.03
N GLN A 198 -14.89 24.27 -13.47
CA GLN A 198 -15.41 23.68 -14.71
C GLN A 198 -14.56 24.05 -15.95
N LYS A 199 -13.97 25.23 -15.96
CA LYS A 199 -13.18 25.70 -17.11
C LYS A 199 -11.84 24.98 -17.21
N THR A 200 -11.19 24.71 -16.08
CA THR A 200 -9.85 24.11 -16.03
C THR A 200 -9.89 22.60 -16.01
N ALA A 201 -10.85 22.00 -15.32
CA ALA A 201 -10.98 20.56 -15.17
C ALA A 201 -11.92 19.90 -16.21
N GLY A 202 -12.76 20.67 -16.92
CA GLY A 202 -13.64 20.16 -17.97
C GLY A 202 -14.54 19.03 -17.49
N ASP A 203 -14.52 17.89 -18.19
CA ASP A 203 -15.36 16.72 -17.87
C ASP A 203 -14.94 16.02 -16.55
N ALA A 204 -13.72 16.26 -16.07
CA ALA A 204 -13.24 15.75 -14.78
C ALA A 204 -13.73 16.59 -13.59
N PHE A 205 -14.28 17.77 -13.86
CA PHE A 205 -14.80 18.65 -12.81
C PHE A 205 -15.97 18.01 -12.07
N ARG A 206 -15.93 18.13 -10.76
CA ARG A 206 -17.07 17.85 -9.87
C ARG A 206 -17.14 18.97 -8.85
N GLU A 207 -18.35 19.43 -8.55
CA GLU A 207 -18.57 20.33 -7.43
C GLU A 207 -18.08 19.65 -6.14
N ILE A 208 -17.40 20.41 -5.31
CA ILE A 208 -16.96 19.91 -4.01
C ILE A 208 -18.14 20.07 -3.06
N THR A 209 -18.68 18.95 -2.66
CA THR A 209 -19.84 18.83 -1.78
C THR A 209 -19.42 18.26 -0.43
N ASP A 210 -20.38 17.93 0.41
CA ASP A 210 -20.19 17.18 1.65
C ASP A 210 -19.74 15.72 1.45
N ALA A 211 -19.74 15.23 0.20
CA ALA A 211 -19.25 13.91 -0.15
C ALA A 211 -17.75 13.97 -0.50
N ASP A 212 -16.95 13.08 0.08
CA ASP A 212 -15.51 12.94 -0.22
C ASP A 212 -15.31 12.24 -1.58
N ASN A 213 -15.82 12.83 -2.65
CA ASN A 213 -15.80 12.27 -4.01
C ASN A 213 -14.98 13.11 -5.00
N SER A 214 -14.38 14.20 -4.55
CA SER A 214 -13.55 15.06 -5.40
C SER A 214 -12.15 14.48 -5.50
N ASN A 215 -11.79 13.93 -6.66
CA ASN A 215 -10.44 13.49 -6.96
C ASN A 215 -9.76 14.51 -7.89
N ILE A 216 -8.93 15.37 -7.29
CA ILE A 216 -8.25 16.45 -7.99
C ILE A 216 -6.86 16.00 -8.35
N GLN A 217 -6.49 16.12 -9.62
CA GLN A 217 -5.19 15.72 -10.13
C GLN A 217 -4.44 16.91 -10.71
N VAL A 218 -3.15 17.00 -10.40
CA VAL A 218 -2.27 18.05 -10.92
C VAL A 218 -0.88 17.49 -11.22
N GLY A 219 -0.24 18.02 -12.25
CA GLY A 219 1.16 17.71 -12.55
C GLY A 219 2.11 18.55 -11.69
N LEU A 220 3.01 17.90 -10.95
CA LEU A 220 4.09 18.55 -10.23
C LEU A 220 5.38 18.41 -11.03
N PRO A 221 5.94 19.52 -11.57
CA PRO A 221 7.25 19.52 -12.21
C PRO A 221 8.35 19.26 -11.18
N ILE A 222 9.23 18.31 -11.46
CA ILE A 222 10.39 17.98 -10.61
C ILE A 222 11.61 18.69 -11.19
N ASP A 223 12.08 19.72 -10.49
CA ASP A 223 13.20 20.53 -10.96
C ASP A 223 14.49 19.69 -11.06
N LYS A 224 15.28 19.96 -12.10
CA LYS A 224 16.57 19.31 -12.33
C LYS A 224 17.61 19.62 -11.27
N ASP A 225 17.47 20.75 -10.59
CA ASP A 225 18.40 21.24 -9.58
C ASP A 225 18.03 20.75 -8.17
N TRP A 226 16.87 20.12 -8.00
CA TRP A 226 16.51 19.54 -6.71
C TRP A 226 17.51 18.46 -6.28
N SER A 227 17.71 18.38 -4.98
CA SER A 227 18.62 17.40 -4.39
C SER A 227 18.10 15.97 -4.59
N ILE A 228 19.01 14.99 -4.67
CA ILE A 228 18.60 13.57 -4.59
C ILE A 228 18.22 13.26 -3.16
N GLY A 229 17.08 12.61 -2.95
CA GLY A 229 16.57 12.16 -1.66
C GLY A 229 15.19 12.70 -1.34
N GLU A 230 14.85 12.74 -0.06
CA GLU A 230 13.53 13.09 0.43
C GLU A 230 13.20 14.58 0.24
N HIS A 231 11.98 14.83 -0.19
CA HIS A 231 11.32 16.13 -0.31
C HIS A 231 9.92 16.02 0.27
N GLU A 232 9.36 17.15 0.69
CA GLU A 232 8.01 17.25 1.24
C GLU A 232 7.16 18.15 0.34
N VAL A 233 5.98 17.67 -0.07
CA VAL A 233 5.02 18.46 -0.83
C VAL A 233 3.79 18.76 0.03
N THR A 234 3.36 20.02 0.01
CA THR A 234 2.15 20.50 0.69
C THR A 234 1.19 21.11 -0.32
N VAL A 235 -0.09 20.75 -0.24
CA VAL A 235 -1.20 21.35 -1.01
C VAL A 235 -2.17 22.01 -0.05
N TYR A 236 -2.64 23.21 -0.40
CA TYR A 236 -3.56 23.98 0.42
C TYR A 236 -4.41 24.93 -0.44
N PRO A 237 -5.64 25.31 -0.01
CA PRO A 237 -6.42 26.32 -0.69
C PRO A 237 -5.80 27.72 -0.49
N VAL A 238 -5.74 28.49 -1.55
CA VAL A 238 -5.37 29.92 -1.52
C VAL A 238 -6.61 30.78 -1.57
N LEU A 239 -7.59 30.39 -2.40
CA LEU A 239 -8.90 31.04 -2.50
C LEU A 239 -9.97 29.94 -2.68
N VAL A 240 -11.09 30.12 -2.00
CA VAL A 240 -12.33 29.34 -2.17
C VAL A 240 -13.43 30.29 -2.60
N GLU A 241 -14.08 30.01 -3.73
CA GLU A 241 -15.07 30.91 -4.35
C GLU A 241 -14.58 32.38 -4.47
N GLY A 242 -13.27 32.52 -4.78
CA GLY A 242 -12.61 33.83 -4.95
C GLY A 242 -12.32 34.60 -3.67
N LYS A 243 -12.53 34.02 -2.49
CA LYS A 243 -12.28 34.60 -1.17
C LYS A 243 -11.20 33.79 -0.43
N GLU A 244 -10.65 34.38 0.63
CA GLU A 244 -9.80 33.62 1.56
C GLU A 244 -10.59 32.46 2.18
N PRO A 245 -9.95 31.30 2.43
CA PRO A 245 -10.61 30.17 3.08
C PRO A 245 -11.26 30.56 4.41
N GLU A 246 -12.41 29.98 4.71
CA GLU A 246 -13.14 30.16 5.97
C GLU A 246 -13.43 28.79 6.60
N GLY A 247 -13.89 28.77 7.84
CA GLY A 247 -14.20 27.57 8.57
C GLY A 247 -13.05 27.07 9.43
N ASP A 248 -12.82 25.77 9.46
CA ASP A 248 -11.71 25.16 10.19
C ASP A 248 -10.44 25.11 9.32
N LEU A 249 -9.59 26.11 9.46
CA LEU A 249 -8.34 26.18 8.70
C LEU A 249 -7.28 25.13 9.12
N THR A 250 -7.53 24.33 10.15
CA THR A 250 -6.56 23.31 10.61
C THR A 250 -6.55 22.06 9.74
N ASN A 251 -7.64 21.81 9.00
CA ASN A 251 -7.81 20.68 8.09
C ASN A 251 -7.65 21.03 6.61
N ASP A 252 -7.23 22.28 6.32
CA ASP A 252 -7.07 22.82 4.96
C ASP A 252 -5.78 22.41 4.25
N LYS A 253 -4.89 21.64 4.89
CA LYS A 253 -3.59 21.31 4.32
C LYS A 253 -3.35 19.81 4.28
N LEU A 254 -2.82 19.36 3.16
CA LEU A 254 -2.26 18.01 3.02
C LEU A 254 -0.78 18.07 2.75
N THR A 255 -0.03 17.25 3.46
CA THR A 255 1.41 17.13 3.30
C THR A 255 1.78 15.66 3.13
N THR A 256 2.67 15.37 2.15
CA THR A 256 3.25 14.04 1.98
C THR A 256 4.71 14.14 1.56
N LYS A 257 5.43 13.02 1.71
CA LYS A 257 6.84 12.93 1.36
C LYS A 257 7.04 12.07 0.13
N PHE A 258 8.04 12.42 -0.66
CA PHE A 258 8.50 11.65 -1.81
C PHE A 258 10.01 11.78 -1.95
N LYS A 259 10.62 10.95 -2.80
CA LYS A 259 12.05 11.02 -3.05
C LYS A 259 12.34 11.38 -4.49
N VAL A 260 13.28 12.30 -4.72
CA VAL A 260 13.76 12.66 -6.04
C VAL A 260 15.00 11.85 -6.40
N TYR A 261 15.01 11.27 -7.61
CA TYR A 261 16.16 10.55 -8.15
C TYR A 261 16.54 11.11 -9.54
N LYS A 262 17.79 10.91 -9.97
CA LYS A 262 18.28 11.32 -11.30
C LYS A 262 18.45 10.14 -12.23
N ASP A 263 19.04 9.07 -11.74
CA ASP A 263 19.36 7.87 -12.49
C ASP A 263 18.80 6.63 -11.79
N ASN A 264 18.53 5.58 -12.57
CA ASN A 264 18.12 4.26 -12.09
C ASN A 264 18.68 3.20 -13.04
N PHE A 265 18.72 1.95 -12.56
CA PHE A 265 18.99 0.78 -13.39
C PHE A 265 17.69 0.14 -13.86
N ASP A 266 17.77 -0.72 -14.86
CA ASP A 266 16.68 -1.58 -15.23
C ASP A 266 16.48 -2.65 -14.14
N ARG A 267 15.24 -2.99 -13.85
CA ARG A 267 14.90 -4.10 -12.97
C ARG A 267 15.19 -5.41 -13.69
N THR A 268 16.00 -6.29 -13.08
CA THR A 268 16.36 -7.56 -13.70
C THR A 268 15.21 -8.56 -13.59
N LYS A 269 14.67 -8.76 -12.37
CA LYS A 269 13.50 -9.61 -12.13
C LYS A 269 12.61 -9.00 -11.02
N ASN A 270 11.35 -9.41 -11.01
CA ASN A 270 10.40 -9.10 -9.96
C ASN A 270 10.37 -10.29 -8.97
N LEU A 271 10.55 -10.02 -7.69
CA LEU A 271 10.45 -11.02 -6.64
C LEU A 271 9.00 -11.40 -6.39
N VAL A 272 8.72 -12.70 -6.31
CA VAL A 272 7.44 -13.25 -5.86
C VAL A 272 7.68 -14.18 -4.69
N GLU A 273 7.23 -13.79 -3.50
CA GLU A 273 7.24 -14.63 -2.29
C GLU A 273 5.85 -15.24 -2.12
N PHE A 274 5.69 -16.49 -2.57
CA PHE A 274 4.44 -17.24 -2.51
C PHE A 274 4.38 -18.08 -1.23
N TYR A 275 3.42 -17.78 -0.37
CA TYR A 275 3.18 -18.49 0.88
C TYR A 275 2.28 -19.69 0.64
N ALA A 276 2.82 -20.87 0.83
CA ALA A 276 2.24 -22.14 0.44
C ALA A 276 2.08 -23.09 1.64
N CYS A 277 1.11 -23.98 1.56
CA CYS A 277 0.95 -25.12 2.46
C CYS A 277 0.44 -26.32 1.67
N GLN A 278 1.19 -27.44 1.69
CA GLN A 278 0.78 -28.65 0.97
C GLN A 278 -0.55 -29.25 1.46
N LEU A 279 -0.96 -28.92 2.68
CA LEU A 279 -2.20 -29.41 3.29
C LEU A 279 -3.41 -28.57 2.89
N SER A 280 -3.20 -27.38 2.34
CA SER A 280 -4.25 -26.48 1.88
C SER A 280 -4.60 -26.70 0.41
N LYS A 281 -5.90 -26.93 0.14
CA LYS A 281 -6.41 -26.94 -1.25
C LYS A 281 -6.28 -25.57 -1.94
N TYR A 282 -6.26 -24.50 -1.16
CA TYR A 282 -6.15 -23.16 -1.69
C TYR A 282 -4.77 -22.89 -2.29
N THR A 283 -3.71 -23.45 -1.73
CA THR A 283 -2.37 -23.44 -2.31
C THR A 283 -2.35 -24.04 -3.73
N TYR A 284 -3.09 -25.13 -3.96
CA TYR A 284 -3.18 -25.74 -5.29
C TYR A 284 -3.80 -24.80 -6.34
N PHE A 285 -4.85 -24.09 -5.98
CA PHE A 285 -5.48 -23.13 -6.89
C PHE A 285 -4.61 -21.89 -7.09
N ALA A 286 -3.96 -21.40 -6.04
CA ALA A 286 -3.05 -20.26 -6.12
C ALA A 286 -1.83 -20.55 -7.00
N ASP A 287 -1.26 -21.76 -6.92
CA ASP A 287 -0.15 -22.20 -7.79
C ASP A 287 -0.53 -22.19 -9.27
N GLN A 288 -1.80 -22.56 -9.59
CA GLN A 288 -2.32 -22.45 -10.96
C GLN A 288 -2.37 -21.00 -11.44
N VAL A 289 -2.84 -20.08 -10.58
CA VAL A 289 -2.88 -18.64 -10.89
C VAL A 289 -1.46 -18.11 -11.10
N LEU A 290 -0.54 -18.44 -10.22
CA LEU A 290 0.86 -18.02 -10.33
C LEU A 290 1.52 -18.55 -11.61
N THR A 291 1.29 -19.81 -11.95
CA THR A 291 1.75 -20.42 -13.20
C THR A 291 1.20 -19.68 -14.43
N LYS A 292 -0.10 -19.31 -14.42
CA LYS A 292 -0.69 -18.53 -15.50
C LYS A 292 -0.10 -17.12 -15.57
N THR A 293 0.10 -16.48 -14.43
CA THR A 293 0.73 -15.15 -14.35
C THR A 293 2.13 -15.18 -14.97
N ALA A 294 2.96 -16.15 -14.60
CA ALA A 294 4.30 -16.29 -15.16
C ALA A 294 4.27 -16.52 -16.68
N LYS A 295 3.34 -17.35 -17.18
CA LYS A 295 3.18 -17.60 -18.61
C LYS A 295 2.65 -16.40 -19.42
N ALA A 296 1.91 -15.51 -18.78
CA ALA A 296 1.40 -14.30 -19.41
C ALA A 296 2.46 -13.20 -19.55
N ARG A 297 3.62 -13.36 -18.90
CA ARG A 297 4.75 -12.44 -18.97
C ARG A 297 5.79 -12.98 -19.95
N GLU A 298 6.04 -12.24 -21.02
CA GLU A 298 6.88 -12.69 -22.15
C GLU A 298 8.37 -12.71 -21.81
N ASP A 299 8.83 -11.93 -20.83
CA ASP A 299 10.25 -11.68 -20.57
C ASP A 299 10.86 -12.57 -19.47
N ASP A 300 10.16 -13.59 -18.99
CA ASP A 300 10.60 -14.42 -17.84
C ASP A 300 11.15 -13.56 -16.67
N ASP A 301 10.43 -12.49 -16.36
CA ASP A 301 10.87 -11.44 -15.45
C ASP A 301 10.54 -11.70 -13.96
N LEU A 302 10.10 -12.91 -13.62
CA LEU A 302 9.76 -13.30 -12.25
C LEU A 302 10.86 -14.16 -11.62
N ALA A 303 11.23 -13.83 -10.39
CA ALA A 303 11.97 -14.71 -9.49
C ALA A 303 11.00 -15.19 -8.40
N ILE A 304 10.57 -16.45 -8.53
CA ILE A 304 9.52 -17.02 -7.66
C ILE A 304 10.16 -17.87 -6.57
N VAL A 305 9.70 -17.71 -5.34
CA VAL A 305 10.01 -18.58 -4.20
C VAL A 305 8.73 -19.03 -3.52
N SER A 306 8.51 -20.35 -3.42
CA SER A 306 7.42 -20.96 -2.66
C SER A 306 7.87 -21.22 -1.24
N ILE A 307 7.37 -20.40 -0.31
CA ILE A 307 7.67 -20.45 1.12
C ILE A 307 6.62 -21.31 1.79
N HIS A 308 6.95 -22.58 2.02
CA HIS A 308 6.05 -23.54 2.66
C HIS A 308 6.05 -23.34 4.17
N GLY A 309 4.87 -23.17 4.74
CA GLY A 309 4.63 -23.06 6.18
C GLY A 309 3.73 -24.17 6.70
N ASP A 310 3.83 -24.45 7.99
CA ASP A 310 2.97 -25.42 8.66
C ASP A 310 1.52 -24.96 8.64
N GLY A 311 0.60 -25.89 8.41
CA GLY A 311 -0.83 -25.64 8.47
C GLY A 311 -1.34 -25.62 9.91
N GLN A 312 -2.51 -25.03 10.10
CA GLN A 312 -3.25 -25.06 11.38
C GLN A 312 -4.63 -25.67 11.17
N GLN A 313 -5.03 -26.57 12.04
CA GLN A 313 -6.38 -27.12 12.11
C GLN A 313 -6.99 -26.75 13.46
N VAL A 314 -8.14 -26.09 13.42
CA VAL A 314 -8.95 -25.87 14.63
C VAL A 314 -9.90 -27.04 14.78
N ASN A 315 -9.78 -27.79 15.85
CA ASN A 315 -10.62 -28.94 16.19
C ASN A 315 -11.99 -28.46 16.75
N GLU A 316 -12.96 -29.37 16.82
CA GLU A 316 -14.31 -29.07 17.33
C GLU A 316 -14.33 -28.56 18.79
N ASP A 317 -13.31 -28.90 19.57
CA ASP A 317 -13.15 -28.47 20.96
C ASP A 317 -12.42 -27.12 21.10
N GLY A 318 -12.07 -26.47 19.95
CA GLY A 318 -11.35 -25.21 19.91
C GLY A 318 -9.83 -25.34 20.06
N THR A 319 -9.29 -26.55 20.19
CA THR A 319 -7.83 -26.76 20.19
C THR A 319 -7.26 -26.57 18.80
N VAL A 320 -6.04 -26.02 18.72
CA VAL A 320 -5.31 -25.81 17.46
C VAL A 320 -4.26 -26.90 17.33
N GLU A 321 -4.35 -27.71 16.28
CA GLU A 321 -3.35 -28.68 15.88
C GLU A 321 -2.44 -28.09 14.79
N ILE A 322 -1.13 -28.18 14.96
CA ILE A 322 -0.14 -27.80 13.94
C ILE A 322 0.09 -29.00 13.03
N LEU A 323 -0.18 -28.82 11.76
CA LEU A 323 0.02 -29.83 10.72
C LEU A 323 1.29 -29.49 9.95
N SER A 324 2.32 -30.33 10.11
CA SER A 324 3.63 -30.07 9.49
C SER A 324 3.58 -30.24 7.97
N ASP A 325 4.04 -29.21 7.26
CA ASP A 325 4.35 -29.26 5.83
C ASP A 325 5.78 -29.80 5.65
N VAL A 326 5.97 -30.85 4.84
CA VAL A 326 7.27 -31.52 4.67
C VAL A 326 8.31 -30.66 3.94
N PHE A 327 7.90 -29.55 3.34
CA PHE A 327 8.78 -28.61 2.64
C PHE A 327 9.12 -27.37 3.47
N THR A 328 8.54 -27.26 4.67
CA THR A 328 8.85 -26.15 5.58
C THR A 328 10.32 -26.18 5.98
N VAL A 329 10.95 -25.02 5.91
CA VAL A 329 12.27 -24.78 6.52
C VAL A 329 12.07 -23.90 7.77
N PRO A 330 12.91 -23.98 8.81
CA PRO A 330 12.70 -23.22 10.06
C PRO A 330 12.51 -21.72 9.85
N GLU A 331 13.21 -21.15 8.88
CA GLU A 331 13.19 -19.74 8.54
C GLU A 331 11.87 -19.33 7.86
N ALA A 332 11.18 -20.26 7.18
CA ALA A 332 9.91 -19.98 6.49
C ALA A 332 8.80 -19.60 7.46
N ASN A 333 8.69 -20.31 8.60
CA ASN A 333 7.72 -19.98 9.65
C ASN A 333 8.01 -18.58 10.23
N LYS A 334 9.28 -18.20 10.34
CA LYS A 334 9.68 -16.86 10.78
C LYS A 334 9.20 -15.79 9.78
N LEU A 335 9.43 -15.99 8.47
CA LEU A 335 8.94 -15.08 7.42
C LEU A 335 7.41 -14.97 7.44
N ALA A 336 6.71 -16.09 7.58
CA ALA A 336 5.25 -16.11 7.68
C ALA A 336 4.73 -15.31 8.89
N ASN A 337 5.43 -15.37 10.03
CA ASN A 337 5.07 -14.57 11.21
C ASN A 337 5.22 -13.07 10.98
N TYR A 338 6.14 -12.63 10.11
CA TYR A 338 6.32 -11.21 9.79
C TYR A 338 5.28 -10.68 8.81
N SER A 339 4.95 -11.45 7.80
CA SER A 339 4.02 -11.02 6.74
C SER A 339 2.57 -11.34 7.06
N THR A 340 2.30 -12.15 8.10
CA THR A 340 0.96 -12.64 8.47
C THR A 340 0.11 -13.05 7.25
N PRO A 341 0.70 -13.77 6.27
CA PRO A 341 -0.02 -14.13 5.08
C PRO A 341 -1.05 -15.20 5.40
N SER A 342 -2.15 -15.19 4.67
CA SER A 342 -2.94 -16.41 4.54
C SER A 342 -2.18 -17.40 3.65
N ASP A 343 -2.33 -18.69 3.88
CA ASP A 343 -1.91 -19.69 2.91
C ASP A 343 -2.58 -19.40 1.56
N ALA A 344 -1.85 -19.63 0.47
CA ALA A 344 -2.27 -19.29 -0.90
C ALA A 344 -2.23 -17.80 -1.27
N SER A 345 -1.42 -17.01 -0.58
CA SER A 345 -1.15 -15.61 -0.92
C SER A 345 0.30 -15.39 -1.35
N ALA A 346 0.56 -14.28 -2.04
CA ALA A 346 1.92 -13.90 -2.42
C ALA A 346 2.17 -12.41 -2.23
N ALA A 347 3.43 -12.07 -1.90
CA ALA A 347 3.96 -10.71 -1.96
C ALA A 347 4.73 -10.50 -3.27
N PHE A 348 4.54 -9.37 -3.91
CA PHE A 348 5.19 -8.99 -5.16
C PHE A 348 6.10 -7.80 -4.90
N ASN A 349 7.42 -7.97 -5.08
CA ASN A 349 8.45 -6.97 -4.74
C ASN A 349 8.28 -6.37 -3.33
N ARG A 350 7.60 -7.05 -2.43
CA ARG A 350 7.19 -6.52 -1.11
C ARG A 350 6.51 -5.15 -1.19
N TYR A 351 5.76 -4.95 -2.27
CA TYR A 351 4.98 -3.76 -2.54
C TYR A 351 3.64 -3.85 -1.81
N PHE A 352 3.31 -2.78 -1.09
CA PHE A 352 1.99 -2.63 -0.47
C PHE A 352 1.04 -2.01 -1.48
N TYR A 353 0.13 -2.81 -2.01
CA TYR A 353 -0.90 -2.36 -2.95
C TYR A 353 -2.17 -1.94 -2.20
N ASP A 354 -2.97 -1.08 -2.85
CA ASP A 354 -4.27 -0.68 -2.31
C ASP A 354 -5.28 -1.83 -2.48
N ASN A 355 -5.64 -2.45 -1.37
CA ASN A 355 -6.55 -3.59 -1.32
C ASN A 355 -8.03 -3.15 -1.30
N ASP A 356 -8.30 -1.97 -0.77
CA ASP A 356 -9.64 -1.39 -0.67
C ASP A 356 -9.60 0.09 -1.04
N VAL A 357 -10.23 0.42 -2.16
CA VAL A 357 -10.33 1.80 -2.67
C VAL A 357 -11.16 2.68 -1.73
N ILE A 358 -12.03 2.09 -0.92
CA ILE A 358 -12.92 2.82 0.00
C ILE A 358 -12.20 3.12 1.32
N ASN A 359 -11.52 2.12 1.90
CA ASN A 359 -10.87 2.24 3.21
C ASN A 359 -9.38 2.60 3.10
N TYR A 360 -8.80 2.53 1.90
CA TYR A 360 -7.36 2.74 1.63
C TYR A 360 -6.44 1.85 2.47
N ASP A 361 -6.91 0.65 2.78
CA ASP A 361 -6.09 -0.35 3.44
C ASP A 361 -5.07 -0.91 2.45
N LYS A 362 -3.81 -0.87 2.85
CA LYS A 362 -2.72 -1.42 2.04
C LYS A 362 -2.40 -2.83 2.50
N ALA A 363 -2.33 -3.75 1.56
CA ALA A 363 -1.95 -5.13 1.82
C ALA A 363 -0.61 -5.47 1.19
N LEU A 364 0.21 -6.24 1.93
CA LEU A 364 1.47 -6.77 1.43
C LEU A 364 1.25 -8.00 0.55
N THR A 365 0.28 -8.83 0.88
CA THR A 365 0.04 -10.11 0.21
C THR A 365 -1.32 -10.15 -0.48
N VAL A 366 -1.33 -10.74 -1.67
CA VAL A 366 -2.54 -10.96 -2.47
C VAL A 366 -2.99 -12.40 -2.30
N ASN A 367 -4.24 -12.63 -1.93
CA ASN A 367 -4.83 -13.97 -1.94
C ASN A 367 -5.10 -14.39 -3.41
N MET A 368 -4.55 -15.54 -3.79
CA MET A 368 -4.64 -16.06 -5.17
C MET A 368 -5.53 -17.30 -5.30
N ALA A 369 -6.27 -17.67 -4.27
CA ALA A 369 -7.00 -18.95 -4.15
C ALA A 369 -8.28 -19.03 -5.02
N ALA A 370 -8.23 -18.56 -6.26
CA ALA A 370 -9.36 -18.61 -7.19
C ALA A 370 -9.60 -20.03 -7.72
N GLN A 371 -10.77 -20.61 -7.42
CA GLN A 371 -11.11 -22.00 -7.78
C GLN A 371 -11.66 -22.12 -9.21
N LYS A 372 -12.40 -21.12 -9.67
CA LYS A 372 -12.99 -21.11 -11.03
C LYS A 372 -12.01 -20.51 -12.03
N ALA A 373 -11.99 -21.05 -13.23
CA ALA A 373 -11.11 -20.57 -14.29
C ALA A 373 -11.34 -19.08 -14.64
N SER A 374 -12.60 -18.61 -14.66
CA SER A 374 -12.93 -17.20 -14.88
C SER A 374 -12.34 -16.28 -13.82
N ASP A 375 -12.41 -16.72 -12.57
CA ASP A 375 -11.92 -15.93 -11.44
C ASP A 375 -10.37 -15.90 -11.44
N GLN A 376 -9.74 -17.01 -11.87
CA GLN A 376 -8.27 -17.07 -12.05
C GLN A 376 -7.77 -16.06 -13.08
N GLU A 377 -8.47 -15.88 -14.21
CA GLU A 377 -8.06 -14.87 -15.22
C GLU A 377 -8.14 -13.44 -14.66
N ASN A 378 -9.18 -13.14 -13.86
CA ASN A 378 -9.30 -11.83 -13.19
C ASN A 378 -8.14 -11.60 -12.21
N VAL A 379 -7.79 -12.63 -11.41
CA VAL A 379 -6.65 -12.55 -10.48
C VAL A 379 -5.34 -12.36 -11.25
N VAL A 380 -5.09 -13.09 -12.33
CA VAL A 380 -3.92 -12.90 -13.20
C VAL A 380 -3.82 -11.45 -13.69
N GLY A 381 -4.92 -10.86 -14.15
CA GLY A 381 -4.97 -9.45 -14.55
C GLY A 381 -4.56 -8.50 -13.41
N MET A 382 -5.12 -8.71 -12.22
CA MET A 382 -4.79 -7.95 -11.02
C MET A 382 -3.30 -8.09 -10.63
N LEU A 383 -2.76 -9.31 -10.62
CA LEU A 383 -1.36 -9.55 -10.29
C LEU A 383 -0.41 -8.84 -11.27
N ASN A 384 -0.69 -8.89 -12.57
CA ASN A 384 0.09 -8.17 -13.56
C ASN A 384 0.07 -6.66 -13.32
N THR A 385 -1.07 -6.10 -12.92
CA THR A 385 -1.18 -4.69 -12.53
C THR A 385 -0.29 -4.40 -11.33
N ILE A 386 -0.38 -5.17 -10.25
CA ILE A 386 0.43 -4.99 -9.04
C ILE A 386 1.94 -5.08 -9.33
N ILE A 387 2.35 -6.06 -10.13
CA ILE A 387 3.77 -6.21 -10.50
C ILE A 387 4.25 -4.99 -11.29
N ASN A 388 3.48 -4.53 -12.27
CA ASN A 388 3.85 -3.37 -13.10
C ASN A 388 3.86 -2.07 -12.29
N GLU A 389 2.90 -1.86 -11.41
CA GLU A 389 2.86 -0.72 -10.50
C GLU A 389 4.05 -0.71 -9.54
N SER A 390 4.39 -1.86 -8.95
CA SER A 390 5.54 -1.98 -8.06
C SER A 390 6.84 -1.59 -8.77
N ALA A 391 7.01 -1.99 -10.02
CA ALA A 391 8.19 -1.64 -10.82
C ALA A 391 8.20 -0.16 -11.24
N ALA A 392 7.03 0.43 -11.49
CA ALA A 392 6.89 1.84 -11.89
C ALA A 392 7.10 2.79 -10.70
N TYR A 393 6.55 2.45 -9.53
CA TYR A 393 6.62 3.30 -8.33
C TYR A 393 7.94 3.16 -7.58
N TYR A 394 8.63 2.02 -7.70
CA TYR A 394 9.89 1.73 -7.04
C TYR A 394 10.97 1.37 -8.08
N PRO A 395 11.59 2.36 -8.73
CA PRO A 395 12.67 2.11 -9.69
C PRO A 395 13.86 1.45 -8.99
N SER A 396 14.65 0.69 -9.75
CA SER A 396 15.84 0.01 -9.22
C SER A 396 17.03 0.94 -9.15
N PHE A 397 17.63 1.06 -7.97
CA PHE A 397 18.80 1.90 -7.69
C PHE A 397 20.07 1.09 -7.51
N SER A 398 19.99 -0.23 -7.66
CA SER A 398 21.10 -1.17 -7.67
C SER A 398 21.00 -2.16 -8.83
N THR A 399 22.11 -2.78 -9.17
CA THR A 399 22.12 -4.03 -9.95
C THR A 399 22.41 -5.19 -9.01
N VAL A 400 21.92 -6.38 -9.35
CA VAL A 400 22.21 -7.63 -8.63
C VAL A 400 22.75 -8.65 -9.62
N SER A 401 23.98 -9.12 -9.39
CA SER A 401 24.58 -10.20 -10.15
C SER A 401 25.02 -11.32 -9.23
N ILE A 402 24.92 -12.55 -9.70
CA ILE A 402 25.18 -13.76 -8.93
C ILE A 402 26.21 -14.60 -9.68
N ASP A 403 27.23 -15.04 -8.96
CA ASP A 403 28.18 -16.07 -9.41
C ASP A 403 28.11 -17.22 -8.44
N SER A 404 28.03 -18.44 -8.96
CA SER A 404 27.96 -19.62 -8.07
C SER A 404 28.77 -20.78 -8.59
N LYS A 405 29.34 -21.55 -7.65
CA LYS A 405 30.11 -22.73 -7.95
C LYS A 405 29.80 -23.83 -6.93
N LEU A 406 29.31 -24.96 -7.42
CA LEU A 406 29.19 -26.18 -6.63
C LEU A 406 30.46 -27.00 -6.83
N ASP A 407 31.11 -27.37 -5.73
CA ASP A 407 32.24 -28.31 -5.71
C ASP A 407 31.70 -29.71 -5.36
N ASP A 408 31.52 -30.54 -6.37
CA ASP A 408 31.02 -31.92 -6.22
C ASP A 408 31.91 -32.79 -5.35
N ALA A 409 33.20 -32.44 -5.19
CA ALA A 409 34.14 -33.24 -4.38
C ALA A 409 33.98 -32.94 -2.88
N THR A 410 33.62 -31.74 -2.52
CA THR A 410 33.48 -31.30 -1.12
C THR A 410 32.03 -31.11 -0.70
N GLY A 411 31.07 -31.12 -1.63
CA GLY A 411 29.67 -30.81 -1.35
C GLY A 411 29.43 -29.33 -0.95
N LYS A 412 30.35 -28.44 -1.28
CA LYS A 412 30.24 -27.03 -0.92
C LYS A 412 29.73 -26.19 -2.08
N LEU A 413 28.76 -25.34 -1.81
CA LEU A 413 28.27 -24.32 -2.72
C LEU A 413 28.82 -22.96 -2.30
N SER A 414 29.65 -22.36 -3.15
CA SER A 414 30.08 -20.96 -3.01
C SER A 414 29.16 -20.08 -3.83
N ILE A 415 28.73 -18.97 -3.23
CA ILE A 415 27.85 -17.99 -3.85
C ILE A 415 28.46 -16.60 -3.65
N LYS A 416 28.64 -15.88 -4.73
CA LYS A 416 29.05 -14.47 -4.71
C LYS A 416 27.93 -13.61 -5.26
N VAL A 417 27.49 -12.62 -4.48
CA VAL A 417 26.51 -11.64 -4.91
C VAL A 417 27.16 -10.27 -4.94
N MET A 418 27.08 -9.60 -6.08
CA MET A 418 27.71 -8.29 -6.26
C MET A 418 26.85 -7.37 -7.13
N GLY A 419 27.14 -6.08 -7.08
CA GLY A 419 26.44 -5.12 -7.93
C GLY A 419 26.96 -3.70 -7.83
N LYS A 420 26.32 -2.87 -8.62
CA LYS A 420 26.52 -1.41 -8.65
C LYS A 420 25.38 -0.72 -7.94
N LEU A 421 25.67 0.43 -7.36
CA LEU A 421 24.72 1.32 -6.72
C LEU A 421 24.78 2.66 -7.45
N ILE A 422 23.64 3.32 -7.59
CA ILE A 422 23.65 4.70 -8.11
C ILE A 422 24.31 5.67 -7.12
N ASN A 423 24.68 6.82 -7.60
CA ASN A 423 25.23 7.86 -6.73
C ASN A 423 24.16 8.30 -5.69
N LYS A 424 24.58 8.46 -4.44
CA LYS A 424 23.70 8.79 -3.31
C LYS A 424 22.62 7.73 -3.04
N TYR A 425 22.91 6.47 -3.31
CA TYR A 425 22.02 5.33 -3.07
C TYR A 425 21.36 5.38 -1.68
N GLN A 426 22.13 5.70 -0.64
CA GLN A 426 21.62 5.77 0.74
C GLN A 426 20.51 6.83 0.93
N LYS A 427 20.50 7.90 0.12
CA LYS A 427 19.43 8.90 0.15
C LYS A 427 18.09 8.37 -0.37
N LEU A 428 18.13 7.32 -1.17
CA LEU A 428 16.95 6.71 -1.81
C LEU A 428 16.49 5.46 -1.07
N ILE A 429 17.40 4.51 -0.84
CA ILE A 429 17.12 3.24 -0.17
C ILE A 429 17.25 3.34 1.37
N GLY A 430 18.15 4.17 1.88
CA GLY A 430 18.53 4.23 3.29
C GLY A 430 19.84 3.51 3.57
N ASP A 431 20.40 3.75 4.74
CA ASP A 431 21.67 3.15 5.19
C ASP A 431 21.49 1.70 5.69
N ASP A 432 20.26 1.26 5.88
CA ASP A 432 19.88 -0.02 6.45
C ASP A 432 19.40 -1.06 5.43
N ALA A 433 19.70 -0.85 4.14
CA ALA A 433 19.38 -1.80 3.07
C ALA A 433 19.89 -3.22 3.37
N ARG A 434 19.15 -4.22 2.92
CA ARG A 434 19.43 -5.64 3.17
C ARG A 434 19.63 -6.41 1.88
N LEU A 435 20.61 -7.30 1.89
CA LEU A 435 20.77 -8.34 0.89
C LEU A 435 20.20 -9.65 1.43
N THR A 436 19.30 -10.26 0.67
CA THR A 436 18.74 -11.58 0.97
C THR A 436 19.09 -12.55 -0.14
N VAL A 437 19.45 -13.78 0.22
CA VAL A 437 19.80 -14.87 -0.71
C VAL A 437 19.00 -16.11 -0.35
N TYR A 438 18.19 -16.59 -1.30
CA TYR A 438 17.39 -17.80 -1.20
C TYR A 438 17.95 -18.90 -2.13
N LEU A 439 17.85 -20.15 -1.69
CA LEU A 439 17.97 -21.32 -2.54
C LEU A 439 16.59 -21.93 -2.74
N THR A 440 16.23 -22.18 -3.99
CA THR A 440 14.97 -22.84 -4.35
C THR A 440 15.23 -24.09 -5.18
N GLU A 441 14.29 -25.04 -5.15
CA GLU A 441 14.34 -26.26 -5.95
C GLU A 441 13.05 -26.47 -6.73
N ASP A 442 13.17 -26.78 -8.00
CA ASP A 442 12.10 -27.20 -8.89
C ASP A 442 11.97 -28.73 -8.97
N ASN A 443 10.82 -29.16 -9.47
CA ASN A 443 10.51 -30.58 -9.70
C ASN A 443 10.60 -31.45 -8.42
N VAL A 444 10.25 -30.89 -7.29
CA VAL A 444 10.21 -31.60 -6.00
C VAL A 444 8.92 -32.41 -5.91
N ARG A 445 9.09 -33.71 -5.66
CA ARG A 445 7.96 -34.64 -5.51
C ARG A 445 7.39 -34.58 -4.09
N GLY A 446 6.10 -34.36 -3.98
CA GLY A 446 5.39 -34.35 -2.71
C GLY A 446 3.92 -34.64 -2.85
N LYS A 447 3.16 -34.44 -1.78
CA LYS A 447 1.72 -34.53 -1.78
C LYS A 447 1.14 -33.10 -1.74
N GLN A 448 0.01 -32.88 -2.37
CA GLN A 448 -0.74 -31.63 -2.31
C GLN A 448 -2.23 -31.94 -2.12
N ASN A 449 -2.90 -31.24 -1.22
CA ASN A 449 -4.35 -31.24 -1.16
C ASN A 449 -4.89 -30.47 -2.38
N THR A 450 -5.62 -31.18 -3.24
CA THR A 450 -6.20 -30.63 -4.47
C THR A 450 -7.70 -30.39 -4.39
N GLY A 451 -8.25 -30.36 -3.15
CA GLY A 451 -9.68 -30.18 -2.89
C GLY A 451 -10.47 -31.46 -2.68
N GLY A 452 -9.80 -32.62 -2.67
CA GLY A 452 -10.39 -33.91 -2.27
C GLY A 452 -10.06 -34.29 -0.83
N SER A 453 -10.59 -35.42 -0.36
CA SER A 453 -10.33 -35.96 0.97
C SER A 453 -8.92 -36.54 1.16
N ILE A 454 -8.15 -36.70 0.10
CA ILE A 454 -6.81 -37.32 0.13
C ILE A 454 -5.86 -36.44 -0.69
N ALA A 455 -4.73 -36.07 -0.07
CA ALA A 455 -3.66 -35.35 -0.77
C ALA A 455 -3.05 -36.24 -1.88
N LYS A 456 -2.90 -35.69 -3.08
CA LYS A 456 -2.41 -36.39 -4.26
C LYS A 456 -0.91 -36.13 -4.48
N PRO A 457 -0.16 -37.10 -5.03
CA PRO A 457 1.20 -36.85 -5.48
C PRO A 457 1.23 -35.71 -6.51
N THR A 458 2.09 -34.73 -6.28
CA THR A 458 2.21 -33.52 -7.08
C THR A 458 3.68 -33.16 -7.23
N THR A 459 4.00 -32.41 -8.27
CA THR A 459 5.32 -31.80 -8.44
C THR A 459 5.22 -30.35 -7.98
N HIS A 460 6.10 -29.96 -7.06
CA HIS A 460 6.22 -28.60 -6.56
C HIS A 460 7.42 -27.92 -7.19
N ASN A 461 7.29 -26.65 -7.52
CA ASN A 461 8.35 -25.83 -8.10
C ASN A 461 8.66 -24.64 -7.18
N HIS A 462 9.85 -24.08 -7.37
CA HIS A 462 10.32 -22.91 -6.62
C HIS A 462 10.35 -23.10 -5.10
N VAL A 463 10.42 -24.36 -4.61
CA VAL A 463 10.35 -24.68 -3.19
C VAL A 463 11.58 -24.11 -2.48
N LEU A 464 11.35 -23.25 -1.48
CA LEU A 464 12.44 -22.71 -0.65
C LEU A 464 13.13 -23.84 0.10
N ARG A 465 14.44 -24.01 -0.12
CA ARG A 465 15.28 -25.01 0.54
C ARG A 465 16.11 -24.41 1.65
N LYS A 466 16.57 -23.17 1.47
CA LYS A 466 17.41 -22.48 2.46
C LYS A 466 17.38 -20.99 2.25
N ILE A 467 17.41 -20.24 3.34
CA ILE A 467 17.81 -18.85 3.36
C ILE A 467 19.30 -18.81 3.73
N VAL A 468 20.13 -18.37 2.80
CA VAL A 468 21.60 -18.36 2.96
C VAL A 468 22.04 -17.25 3.91
N THR A 469 21.40 -16.10 3.82
CA THR A 469 21.55 -14.93 4.70
C THR A 469 20.79 -15.13 6.02
N ASN A 470 20.84 -14.15 6.92
CA ASN A 470 19.83 -14.05 7.96
C ASN A 470 18.42 -13.99 7.35
N THR A 471 17.41 -14.45 8.08
CA THR A 471 16.01 -14.54 7.60
C THR A 471 15.49 -13.20 7.05
N LEU A 472 15.87 -12.08 7.66
CA LEU A 472 15.48 -10.74 7.24
C LEU A 472 16.56 -10.03 6.40
N GLY A 473 17.48 -10.80 5.83
CA GLY A 473 18.62 -10.33 5.07
C GLY A 473 19.79 -9.86 5.92
N ASP A 474 20.97 -9.83 5.32
CA ASP A 474 22.18 -9.27 5.89
C ASP A 474 22.29 -7.80 5.56
N ALA A 475 22.95 -7.02 6.44
CA ALA A 475 23.23 -5.61 6.15
C ALA A 475 24.07 -5.50 4.88
N LEU A 476 23.63 -4.68 3.92
CA LEU A 476 24.35 -4.48 2.67
C LEU A 476 25.66 -3.76 2.94
N GLN A 477 26.78 -4.45 2.68
CA GLN A 477 28.11 -3.88 2.85
C GLN A 477 28.53 -3.16 1.56
N THR A 478 28.56 -1.84 1.60
CA THR A 478 28.87 -1.04 0.42
C THR A 478 30.33 -0.56 0.42
N ASN A 479 30.93 -0.53 -0.77
CA ASN A 479 32.22 0.09 -1.05
C ASN A 479 32.06 1.12 -2.17
N GLY A 480 31.90 2.39 -1.78
CA GLY A 480 31.54 3.45 -2.74
C GLY A 480 30.19 3.14 -3.41
N ASN A 481 30.18 3.05 -4.71
CA ASN A 481 29.00 2.76 -5.53
C ASN A 481 28.92 1.28 -5.95
N SER A 482 29.45 0.36 -5.15
CA SER A 482 29.39 -1.08 -5.38
C SER A 482 29.24 -1.85 -4.07
N TYR A 483 28.89 -3.11 -4.19
CA TYR A 483 28.85 -4.08 -3.07
C TYR A 483 29.26 -5.44 -3.57
N GLU A 484 29.77 -6.27 -2.64
CA GLU A 484 30.14 -7.65 -2.87
C GLU A 484 29.99 -8.44 -1.57
N ASN A 485 29.32 -9.58 -1.63
CA ASN A 485 29.13 -10.49 -0.50
C ASN A 485 29.41 -11.92 -0.96
N ASP A 486 30.19 -12.64 -0.18
CA ASP A 486 30.53 -14.04 -0.42
C ASP A 486 29.86 -14.93 0.63
N TYR A 487 29.32 -16.04 0.19
CA TYR A 487 28.70 -17.07 1.03
C TYR A 487 29.24 -18.44 0.67
N GLU A 488 29.41 -19.31 1.64
CA GLU A 488 29.72 -20.72 1.48
C GLU A 488 28.78 -21.54 2.35
N ILE A 489 28.14 -22.53 1.76
CA ILE A 489 27.20 -23.40 2.47
C ILE A 489 27.47 -24.86 2.10
N GLU A 490 27.17 -25.78 3.02
CA GLU A 490 27.06 -27.19 2.73
C GLU A 490 25.82 -27.42 1.84
N PHE A 491 26.02 -28.13 0.72
CA PHE A 491 24.94 -28.49 -0.19
C PHE A 491 24.36 -29.85 0.25
N ASP A 492 23.05 -29.88 0.47
CA ASP A 492 22.37 -31.08 0.96
C ASP A 492 22.32 -32.16 -0.15
N ASP A 493 22.75 -33.40 0.15
CA ASP A 493 22.76 -34.54 -0.78
C ASP A 493 21.36 -34.88 -1.33
N ALA A 494 20.29 -34.49 -0.62
CA ALA A 494 18.93 -34.71 -1.06
C ALA A 494 18.50 -33.73 -2.17
N TRP A 495 19.19 -32.61 -2.32
CA TRP A 495 18.89 -31.61 -3.33
C TRP A 495 19.42 -32.01 -4.71
N LYS A 496 18.69 -31.64 -5.75
CA LYS A 496 19.09 -31.91 -7.13
C LYS A 496 19.66 -30.65 -7.77
N SER A 497 20.96 -30.50 -7.79
CA SER A 497 21.66 -29.28 -8.25
C SER A 497 21.14 -28.74 -9.58
N LYS A 498 20.82 -29.61 -10.54
CA LYS A 498 20.24 -29.22 -11.84
C LYS A 498 18.86 -28.58 -11.78
N ASN A 499 18.15 -28.70 -10.66
CA ASN A 499 16.84 -28.12 -10.42
C ASN A 499 16.91 -26.93 -9.42
N MET A 500 18.11 -26.61 -8.96
CA MET A 500 18.30 -25.59 -7.94
C MET A 500 18.57 -24.22 -8.56
N HIS A 501 18.00 -23.19 -7.94
CA HIS A 501 18.22 -21.80 -8.30
C HIS A 501 18.64 -20.99 -7.08
N ILE A 502 19.40 -19.94 -7.33
CA ILE A 502 19.79 -18.93 -6.37
C ILE A 502 19.04 -17.66 -6.73
N ILE A 503 18.26 -17.14 -5.78
CA ILE A 503 17.58 -15.84 -5.88
C ILE A 503 18.27 -14.88 -4.92
N ALA A 504 18.76 -13.76 -5.42
CA ALA A 504 19.31 -12.71 -4.58
C ALA A 504 18.58 -11.37 -4.84
N PHE A 505 18.31 -10.64 -3.79
CA PHE A 505 17.63 -9.36 -3.90
C PHE A 505 18.06 -8.36 -2.83
N ILE A 506 17.97 -7.09 -3.17
CA ILE A 506 18.17 -5.98 -2.23
C ILE A 506 16.81 -5.39 -1.89
N SER A 507 16.58 -5.14 -0.61
CA SER A 507 15.33 -4.58 -0.10
C SER A 507 15.57 -3.58 1.04
N ARG A 508 14.52 -2.82 1.35
CA ARG A 508 14.42 -2.13 2.63
C ARG A 508 14.35 -3.18 3.76
N PRO A 509 14.81 -2.84 4.99
CA PRO A 509 14.78 -3.78 6.09
C PRO A 509 13.34 -4.04 6.57
N MET A 510 13.04 -5.29 6.84
CA MET A 510 11.92 -5.63 7.71
C MET A 510 12.30 -5.26 9.14
N LYS A 511 11.50 -4.42 9.80
CA LYS A 511 11.70 -4.05 11.21
C LYS A 511 10.76 -4.86 12.08
N GLU A 512 11.34 -5.52 13.09
CA GLU A 512 10.55 -6.18 14.12
C GLU A 512 9.93 -5.11 15.03
N GLN A 513 8.64 -5.22 15.30
CA GLN A 513 7.98 -4.50 16.39
C GLN A 513 7.28 -5.50 17.30
N GLU A 514 7.45 -5.35 18.58
CA GLU A 514 6.64 -6.07 19.56
C GLU A 514 5.34 -5.29 19.78
N LYS A 515 4.22 -5.92 19.51
CA LYS A 515 2.89 -5.44 19.85
C LYS A 515 2.14 -6.57 20.55
N ASP A 516 1.69 -6.32 21.79
CA ASP A 516 0.92 -7.28 22.61
C ASP A 516 1.64 -8.63 22.84
N GLY A 517 2.97 -8.60 23.00
CA GLY A 517 3.78 -9.81 23.21
C GLY A 517 3.94 -10.68 21.96
N LYS A 518 3.56 -10.18 20.79
CA LYS A 518 3.79 -10.81 19.49
C LYS A 518 4.68 -9.93 18.65
N THR A 519 5.67 -10.53 18.01
CA THR A 519 6.47 -9.86 16.99
C THR A 519 5.61 -9.68 15.75
N ALA A 520 5.29 -8.45 15.41
CA ALA A 520 4.56 -8.08 14.20
C ALA A 520 5.42 -7.13 13.37
N LEU A 521 5.17 -7.09 12.07
CA LEU A 521 5.72 -6.04 11.23
C LEU A 521 5.08 -4.70 11.66
N ALA A 522 5.90 -3.66 11.70
CA ALA A 522 5.45 -2.33 12.04
C ALA A 522 4.41 -1.80 11.05
N SER A 523 3.44 -1.07 11.55
CA SER A 523 2.44 -0.37 10.72
C SER A 523 3.00 0.75 9.82
N ALA A 524 4.29 1.04 9.89
CA ALA A 524 5.01 1.90 8.93
C ALA A 524 5.48 1.11 7.69
N MET A 525 4.75 0.12 7.28
CA MET A 525 5.16 -0.97 6.41
C MET A 525 5.19 -0.68 4.92
N ASN A 526 4.85 0.51 4.49
CA ASN A 526 5.02 0.92 3.08
C ASN A 526 6.49 1.00 2.64
N ASP A 527 7.42 0.53 3.49
CA ASP A 527 8.86 0.72 3.32
C ASP A 527 9.64 -0.61 3.27
N LEU A 528 9.01 -1.70 2.83
CA LEU A 528 9.68 -3.01 2.68
C LEU A 528 10.13 -3.32 1.26
N TRP A 529 9.85 -2.47 0.32
CA TRP A 529 9.98 -2.74 -1.11
C TRP A 529 11.35 -3.25 -1.53
N VAL A 530 11.35 -4.10 -2.56
CA VAL A 530 12.53 -4.71 -3.15
C VAL A 530 13.07 -3.79 -4.25
N ASP A 531 14.34 -3.42 -4.14
CA ASP A 531 15.03 -2.53 -5.09
C ASP A 531 15.33 -3.25 -6.41
N ASN A 532 15.99 -4.40 -6.34
CA ASN A 532 16.23 -5.25 -7.50
C ASN A 532 16.41 -6.70 -7.08
N THR A 533 16.10 -7.60 -7.98
CA THR A 533 16.19 -9.05 -7.80
C THR A 533 16.86 -9.70 -8.99
N ASN A 534 17.63 -10.75 -8.75
CA ASN A 534 18.12 -11.63 -9.81
C ASN A 534 18.02 -13.09 -9.43
N MET A 535 18.05 -13.99 -10.42
CA MET A 535 17.98 -15.44 -10.25
C MET A 535 18.88 -16.13 -11.29
N VAL A 536 19.67 -17.09 -10.82
CA VAL A 536 20.49 -17.95 -11.68
C VAL A 536 20.33 -19.42 -11.26
N ALA A 537 20.61 -20.37 -12.15
CA ALA A 537 20.73 -21.76 -11.76
C ALA A 537 22.02 -22.00 -10.93
N VAL A 538 22.00 -22.99 -10.03
CA VAL A 538 23.19 -23.36 -9.25
C VAL A 538 24.30 -23.84 -10.19
N GLY A 539 25.48 -23.25 -10.06
CA GLY A 539 26.63 -23.48 -10.91
C GLY A 539 26.76 -22.53 -12.07
N ASP A 540 25.77 -21.66 -12.28
CA ASP A 540 25.83 -20.63 -13.31
C ASP A 540 26.34 -19.28 -12.75
N SER A 541 26.75 -18.43 -13.69
CA SER A 541 27.22 -17.06 -13.42
C SER A 541 26.61 -16.10 -14.42
N ASP A 542 26.09 -14.98 -13.93
CA ASP A 542 25.61 -13.88 -14.77
C ASP A 542 26.52 -12.64 -14.72
N LEU A 543 27.78 -12.85 -14.37
CA LEU A 543 28.80 -11.79 -14.31
C LEU A 543 29.07 -11.09 -15.66
N THR A 544 28.43 -11.53 -16.74
CA THR A 544 28.60 -10.94 -18.07
C THR A 544 28.28 -9.44 -18.15
N GLY A 545 27.54 -8.90 -17.18
CA GLY A 545 27.30 -7.45 -17.03
C GLY A 545 28.26 -6.71 -16.12
N ILE A 546 29.05 -7.43 -15.27
CA ILE A 546 29.92 -6.82 -14.24
C ILE A 546 31.41 -6.93 -14.57
N SER A 547 31.81 -7.85 -15.44
CA SER A 547 33.22 -8.04 -15.84
C SER A 547 33.88 -6.77 -16.39
N ASN A 548 33.13 -5.66 -16.47
CA ASN A 548 33.64 -4.35 -16.82
C ASN A 548 33.13 -3.28 -15.84
N VAL A 549 33.67 -3.24 -14.61
CA VAL A 549 33.84 -1.96 -13.94
C VAL A 549 34.86 -1.18 -14.79
N ILE A 550 34.41 -0.68 -15.93
CA ILE A 550 35.19 0.22 -16.74
C ILE A 550 35.31 1.50 -15.92
N ASN A 551 36.44 1.70 -15.30
CA ASN A 551 36.83 3.04 -14.91
C ASN A 551 36.93 3.84 -16.20
N TRP A 552 35.85 4.47 -16.62
CA TRP A 552 35.79 5.26 -17.87
C TRP A 552 36.85 6.35 -17.91
N ASN A 553 37.42 6.73 -16.76
CA ASN A 553 38.54 7.66 -16.68
C ASN A 553 39.89 7.04 -17.13
N GLU A 554 39.95 5.70 -17.19
CA GLU A 554 41.19 4.96 -17.59
C GLU A 554 41.05 4.26 -18.94
N VAL A 555 39.85 4.14 -19.50
CA VAL A 555 39.60 3.47 -20.78
C VAL A 555 39.82 4.47 -21.92
N LYS A 556 40.79 4.18 -22.78
CA LYS A 556 41.10 4.98 -23.95
C LYS A 556 40.64 4.29 -25.23
N GLU A 557 40.23 5.08 -26.22
CA GLU A 557 40.06 4.60 -27.58
C GLU A 557 41.41 4.17 -28.17
N VAL A 558 41.53 2.91 -28.58
CA VAL A 558 42.74 2.34 -29.19
C VAL A 558 42.57 2.13 -30.69
N GLY A 559 41.38 2.24 -31.22
CA GLY A 559 41.11 2.17 -32.65
C GLY A 559 39.66 2.45 -32.98
N ARG A 560 39.41 2.96 -34.15
CA ARG A 560 38.07 3.24 -34.68
C ARG A 560 37.93 2.65 -36.07
N TYR A 561 36.77 2.11 -36.39
CA TYR A 561 36.54 1.40 -37.65
C TYR A 561 35.14 1.75 -38.19
N THR A 562 34.97 1.66 -39.49
CA THR A 562 33.67 1.63 -40.14
C THR A 562 32.95 0.32 -39.85
N ILE A 563 31.65 0.21 -40.20
CA ILE A 563 30.86 -1.00 -39.98
C ILE A 563 31.37 -2.20 -40.81
N ASP A 564 32.05 -1.92 -41.92
CA ASP A 564 32.70 -2.89 -42.81
C ASP A 564 34.16 -3.18 -42.45
N GLY A 565 34.65 -2.66 -41.30
CA GLY A 565 35.93 -3.00 -40.70
C GLY A 565 37.11 -2.14 -41.17
N GLN A 566 36.92 -1.12 -41.97
CA GLN A 566 38.01 -0.20 -42.36
C GLN A 566 38.39 0.70 -41.18
N LYS A 567 39.70 0.84 -40.94
CA LYS A 567 40.21 1.67 -39.86
C LYS A 567 40.03 3.15 -40.17
N LEU A 568 39.50 3.87 -39.19
CA LEU A 568 39.31 5.32 -39.25
C LEU A 568 40.33 6.02 -38.37
N ASN A 569 40.89 7.11 -38.87
CA ASN A 569 41.87 7.97 -38.14
C ASN A 569 41.18 9.08 -37.33
N ALA A 570 39.88 9.30 -37.55
CA ALA A 570 39.05 10.28 -36.84
C ALA A 570 37.58 9.84 -36.89
N PRO A 571 36.69 10.38 -35.99
CA PRO A 571 35.23 10.15 -36.08
C PRO A 571 34.70 10.60 -37.44
N THR A 572 33.95 9.72 -38.12
CA THR A 572 33.25 9.99 -39.38
C THR A 572 31.74 9.86 -39.20
N LYS A 573 30.99 10.68 -39.93
CA LYS A 573 29.55 10.69 -39.88
C LYS A 573 28.97 9.29 -40.14
N GLY A 574 28.05 8.86 -39.28
CA GLY A 574 27.44 7.54 -39.32
C GLY A 574 27.88 6.64 -38.17
N ILE A 575 27.78 5.33 -38.37
CA ILE A 575 28.12 4.33 -37.34
C ILE A 575 29.63 4.07 -37.37
N ASN A 576 30.28 4.28 -36.21
CA ASN A 576 31.69 3.92 -36.00
C ASN A 576 31.77 2.82 -34.94
N LEU A 577 32.59 1.81 -35.18
CA LEU A 577 33.00 0.79 -34.22
C LEU A 577 34.27 1.25 -33.52
N VAL A 578 34.18 1.53 -32.23
CA VAL A 578 35.31 2.03 -31.43
C VAL A 578 35.86 0.91 -30.57
N LYS A 579 37.11 0.53 -30.79
CA LYS A 579 37.83 -0.44 -29.97
C LYS A 579 38.48 0.30 -28.81
N LEU A 580 38.26 -0.19 -27.61
CA LEU A 580 38.72 0.40 -26.35
C LEU A 580 39.94 -0.36 -25.80
N SER A 581 40.72 0.30 -24.94
CA SER A 581 41.95 -0.26 -24.34
C SER A 581 41.70 -1.48 -23.45
N ASN A 582 40.45 -1.70 -23.00
CA ASN A 582 40.00 -2.88 -22.25
C ASN A 582 39.58 -4.06 -23.14
N GLY A 583 39.77 -3.98 -24.46
CA GLY A 583 39.45 -5.00 -25.43
C GLY A 583 38.02 -4.95 -25.97
N GLN A 584 37.15 -4.12 -25.42
CA GLN A 584 35.76 -3.97 -25.91
C GLN A 584 35.68 -3.20 -27.21
N THR A 585 34.61 -3.49 -27.96
CA THR A 585 34.26 -2.69 -29.15
C THR A 585 32.85 -2.13 -28.96
N ILE A 586 32.70 -0.84 -28.94
CA ILE A 586 31.44 -0.13 -28.82
C ILE A 586 30.96 0.49 -30.13
N LYS A 587 29.67 0.61 -30.32
CA LYS A 587 29.06 1.26 -31.48
C LYS A 587 28.77 2.73 -31.14
N VAL A 588 29.36 3.65 -31.86
CA VAL A 588 29.14 5.10 -31.67
C VAL A 588 28.51 5.68 -32.93
N VAL A 589 27.41 6.40 -32.76
CA VAL A 589 26.77 7.14 -33.85
C VAL A 589 27.33 8.56 -33.85
N VAL A 590 28.04 8.92 -34.90
CA VAL A 590 28.57 10.29 -35.13
C VAL A 590 27.56 11.02 -36.03
N LYS A 591 27.00 12.11 -35.52
CA LYS A 591 26.01 12.96 -36.23
C LYS A 591 26.64 13.90 -37.25
#